data_d512abd0f5d49d26d53d81f252f35778
#
_entry.id   d512abd0f5d49d26d53d81f252f35778
#
_cell.length_a   1.000
_cell.length_b   1.000
_cell.length_c   1.000
_cell.angle_alpha   90.00
_cell.angle_beta   90.00
_cell.angle_gamma   90.00
#
_symmetry.space_group_name_H-M   'P 1'
#
loop_
_entity.id
_entity.type
_entity.pdbx_description
1 polymer ?
#
loop_
_entity_poly.entity_id
_entity_poly.type
_entity_poly.pdbx_seq_one_letter_code
_entity_poly.pdbx_strand_id
1 'polypeptide(L)'
;VQLSFLNRKVDPVQYAKSFEIAPQGDDFDDIRAEYTAILQKQLASGNNGIVKTKYLTFTIEADSLKTARARLTRIGLDLLGYFKTMGCVAHVMDGQERLEVLHGIFHPDGEPFRFDWDWLAPSGLSTKDFVAPSSLCFGTAKTFGLSGKYGAVSFLQILAPELSDEMLADFLKTESGILVNLHVQAIDQTEAIKTIKRKITDLDAMKIQEQKKAVRSGYDMDILPSDLATYGEDAKKLLNKLQTRNERLFMLTFLVLNVADTKQKLGNDVFQAAGVAQKYNCSLVRLDYQQEQGLVSSLPLGINQIKIQRSLTTSNVAVFVPFVTQELFQSG
;
A
#
# COMPACT_ATOMS: atom_id res chain seq x y z
N VAL A 1 -10.54 1.52 -3.65
CA VAL A 1 -9.82 0.29 -3.34
C VAL A 1 -8.54 0.64 -2.62
N GLN A 2 -8.19 -0.14 -1.61
CA GLN A 2 -6.93 -0.01 -0.87
C GLN A 2 -6.20 -1.35 -0.90
N LEU A 3 -4.92 -1.33 -1.24
CA LEU A 3 -3.99 -2.43 -1.07
C LEU A 3 -3.08 -2.11 0.12
N SER A 4 -3.01 -3.01 1.08
CA SER A 4 -2.18 -2.84 2.28
C SER A 4 -1.20 -4.01 2.39
N PHE A 5 0.07 -3.68 2.58
CA PHE A 5 1.18 -4.63 2.72
C PHE A 5 1.79 -4.43 4.09
N LEU A 6 1.61 -5.39 4.97
CA LEU A 6 2.07 -5.33 6.34
C LEU A 6 3.27 -6.27 6.54
N ASN A 7 4.41 -5.70 6.87
CA ASN A 7 5.55 -6.44 7.40
C ASN A 7 5.46 -6.43 8.93
N ARG A 8 5.13 -7.57 9.51
CA ARG A 8 5.00 -7.73 10.95
C ARG A 8 6.11 -8.63 11.47
N LYS A 9 6.80 -8.17 12.52
CA LYS A 9 7.64 -9.08 13.32
C LYS A 9 6.74 -10.05 14.08
N VAL A 10 6.96 -11.32 13.89
CA VAL A 10 6.29 -12.39 14.64
C VAL A 10 7.29 -12.95 15.62
N ASP A 11 6.79 -13.39 16.79
CA ASP A 11 7.60 -14.14 17.71
C ASP A 11 8.18 -15.37 16.99
N PRO A 12 9.52 -15.51 16.90
CA PRO A 12 10.16 -16.63 16.18
C PRO A 12 9.69 -17.99 16.70
N VAL A 13 9.38 -18.09 17.99
CA VAL A 13 8.92 -19.33 18.64
C VAL A 13 7.51 -19.70 18.20
N GLN A 14 6.60 -18.72 18.15
CA GLN A 14 5.22 -18.98 17.67
C GLN A 14 5.20 -19.26 16.16
N TYR A 15 6.05 -18.56 15.42
CA TYR A 15 6.16 -18.77 13.98
C TYR A 15 6.75 -20.13 13.65
N ALA A 16 7.78 -20.57 14.37
CA ALA A 16 8.37 -21.90 14.21
C ALA A 16 7.34 -23.03 14.50
N LYS A 17 6.48 -22.83 15.49
CA LYS A 17 5.39 -23.79 15.78
C LYS A 17 4.37 -23.91 14.66
N SER A 18 4.12 -22.86 13.88
CA SER A 18 3.16 -22.90 12.76
C SER A 18 3.63 -23.76 11.59
N PHE A 19 4.92 -24.08 11.52
CA PHE A 19 5.54 -24.95 10.52
C PHE A 19 5.93 -26.33 11.09
N GLU A 20 5.64 -26.59 12.35
CA GLU A 20 5.90 -27.88 12.97
C GLU A 20 4.96 -28.93 12.38
N ILE A 21 5.54 -29.91 11.69
CA ILE A 21 4.77 -31.03 11.17
C ILE A 21 4.62 -32.04 12.30
N ALA A 22 3.39 -32.19 12.78
CA ALA A 22 3.10 -33.12 13.87
C ALA A 22 3.43 -34.57 13.45
N PRO A 23 4.05 -35.37 14.33
CA PRO A 23 4.28 -36.78 14.10
C PRO A 23 2.94 -37.52 13.90
N GLN A 24 2.92 -38.43 12.93
CA GLN A 24 1.71 -39.22 12.61
C GLN A 24 1.81 -40.68 13.11
N GLY A 25 2.95 -41.07 13.68
CA GLY A 25 3.20 -42.43 14.19
C GLY A 25 3.50 -43.46 13.09
N ASP A 26 3.98 -42.98 11.94
CA ASP A 26 4.38 -43.81 10.81
C ASP A 26 5.93 -43.74 10.57
N ASP A 27 6.42 -44.54 9.62
CA ASP A 27 7.86 -44.66 9.32
C ASP A 27 8.49 -43.38 8.76
N PHE A 28 7.71 -42.29 8.59
CA PHE A 28 8.18 -41.02 8.04
C PHE A 28 8.33 -39.89 9.10
N ASP A 29 8.17 -40.20 10.36
CA ASP A 29 8.26 -39.18 11.41
C ASP A 29 9.64 -38.59 11.57
N ASP A 30 10.69 -39.36 11.32
CA ASP A 30 12.08 -38.86 11.28
C ASP A 30 12.27 -37.83 10.17
N ILE A 31 11.70 -38.07 8.99
CA ILE A 31 11.75 -37.16 7.84
C ILE A 31 10.97 -35.87 8.15
N ARG A 32 9.81 -35.95 8.81
CA ARG A 32 9.04 -34.78 9.24
C ARG A 32 9.81 -33.92 10.23
N ALA A 33 10.49 -34.58 11.19
CA ALA A 33 11.31 -33.89 12.18
C ALA A 33 12.52 -33.19 11.53
N GLU A 34 13.22 -33.88 10.60
CA GLU A 34 14.34 -33.29 9.84
C GLU A 34 13.89 -32.12 8.96
N TYR A 35 12.76 -32.27 8.26
CA TYR A 35 12.20 -31.21 7.43
C TYR A 35 11.79 -29.99 8.26
N THR A 36 11.15 -30.21 9.42
CA THR A 36 10.82 -29.17 10.39
C THR A 36 12.06 -28.44 10.86
N ALA A 37 13.13 -29.16 11.19
CA ALA A 37 14.41 -28.57 11.61
C ALA A 37 15.08 -27.74 10.48
N ILE A 38 15.00 -28.19 9.24
CA ILE A 38 15.50 -27.44 8.06
C ILE A 38 14.69 -26.15 7.89
N LEU A 39 13.35 -26.21 7.97
CA LEU A 39 12.49 -25.03 7.87
C LEU A 39 12.78 -24.03 9.00
N GLN A 40 12.93 -24.49 10.23
CA GLN A 40 13.29 -23.64 11.37
C GLN A 40 14.66 -22.98 11.19
N LYS A 41 15.65 -23.70 10.67
CA LYS A 41 16.97 -23.17 10.37
C LYS A 41 16.94 -22.12 9.26
N GLN A 42 16.16 -22.36 8.19
CA GLN A 42 15.97 -21.39 7.10
C GLN A 42 15.24 -20.13 7.59
N LEU A 43 14.24 -20.27 8.45
CA LEU A 43 13.55 -19.14 9.08
C LEU A 43 14.49 -18.33 9.98
N ALA A 44 15.38 -18.98 10.71
CA ALA A 44 16.37 -18.31 11.56
C ALA A 44 17.46 -17.57 10.74
N SER A 45 17.78 -18.05 9.54
CA SER A 45 18.83 -17.49 8.69
C SER A 45 18.32 -16.48 7.64
N GLY A 46 17.03 -16.50 7.29
CA GLY A 46 16.54 -15.82 6.09
C GLY A 46 15.69 -14.58 6.29
N ASN A 47 14.85 -14.50 7.32
CA ASN A 47 13.81 -13.44 7.36
C ASN A 47 13.57 -12.79 8.73
N ASN A 48 14.51 -12.80 9.65
CA ASN A 48 14.45 -12.11 10.96
C ASN A 48 13.04 -12.15 11.65
N GLY A 49 12.21 -13.18 11.39
CA GLY A 49 10.87 -13.33 11.93
C GLY A 49 9.86 -12.32 11.38
N ILE A 50 10.04 -11.81 10.16
CA ILE A 50 9.08 -10.90 9.52
C ILE A 50 8.14 -11.70 8.62
N VAL A 51 6.84 -11.65 8.95
CA VAL A 51 5.76 -12.17 8.11
C VAL A 51 5.17 -11.04 7.30
N LYS A 52 5.03 -11.27 6.00
CA LYS A 52 4.44 -10.33 5.05
C LYS A 52 3.00 -10.75 4.75
N THR A 53 2.06 -9.91 5.13
CA THR A 53 0.64 -10.11 4.83
C THR A 53 0.14 -9.04 3.88
N LYS A 54 -0.81 -9.42 3.03
CA LYS A 54 -1.35 -8.57 1.96
C LYS A 54 -2.86 -8.51 2.11
N TYR A 55 -3.41 -7.30 2.15
CA TYR A 55 -4.84 -7.06 2.30
C TYR A 55 -5.36 -6.25 1.14
N LEU A 56 -6.50 -6.66 0.60
CA LEU A 56 -7.29 -5.89 -0.34
C LEU A 56 -8.57 -5.41 0.36
N THR A 57 -8.74 -4.11 0.48
CA THR A 57 -9.95 -3.50 1.04
C THR A 57 -10.66 -2.72 -0.04
N PHE A 58 -11.96 -2.92 -0.20
CA PHE A 58 -12.79 -2.13 -1.09
C PHE A 58 -14.05 -1.66 -0.36
N THR A 59 -14.50 -0.48 -0.74
CA THR A 59 -15.70 0.16 -0.21
C THR A 59 -16.68 0.43 -1.34
N ILE A 60 -17.96 0.35 -1.04
CA ILE A 60 -19.04 0.69 -1.97
C ILE A 60 -20.05 1.60 -1.28
N GLU A 61 -20.71 2.42 -2.05
CA GLU A 61 -21.89 3.15 -1.61
C GLU A 61 -23.15 2.34 -1.90
N ALA A 62 -24.09 2.33 -0.96
CA ALA A 62 -25.37 1.65 -1.11
C ALA A 62 -26.45 2.30 -0.25
N ASP A 63 -27.68 2.33 -0.76
CA ASP A 63 -28.83 2.95 -0.10
C ASP A 63 -29.35 2.13 1.10
N SER A 64 -28.99 0.86 1.20
CA SER A 64 -29.42 -0.03 2.28
C SER A 64 -28.39 -1.14 2.57
N LEU A 65 -28.42 -1.66 3.81
CA LEU A 65 -27.58 -2.81 4.20
C LEU A 65 -27.85 -4.05 3.35
N LYS A 66 -29.09 -4.29 2.95
CA LYS A 66 -29.47 -5.42 2.10
C LYS A 66 -28.79 -5.31 0.73
N THR A 67 -28.85 -4.14 0.12
CA THR A 67 -28.20 -3.86 -1.18
C THR A 67 -26.68 -3.90 -1.05
N ALA A 68 -26.13 -3.32 0.04
CA ALA A 68 -24.70 -3.36 0.32
C ALA A 68 -24.20 -4.80 0.42
N ARG A 69 -24.87 -5.64 1.20
CA ARG A 69 -24.49 -7.05 1.41
C ARG A 69 -24.48 -7.83 0.10
N ALA A 70 -25.52 -7.69 -0.72
CA ALA A 70 -25.59 -8.38 -2.00
C ALA A 70 -24.48 -7.97 -2.96
N ARG A 71 -24.19 -6.66 -3.06
CA ARG A 71 -23.11 -6.13 -3.90
C ARG A 71 -21.73 -6.55 -3.39
N LEU A 72 -21.45 -6.45 -2.08
CA LEU A 72 -20.19 -6.83 -1.49
C LEU A 72 -19.92 -8.32 -1.66
N THR A 73 -20.93 -9.18 -1.45
CA THR A 73 -20.80 -10.62 -1.67
C THR A 73 -20.42 -10.94 -3.13
N ARG A 74 -21.11 -10.30 -4.09
CA ARG A 74 -20.80 -10.51 -5.51
C ARG A 74 -19.38 -10.08 -5.85
N ILE A 75 -18.97 -8.87 -5.46
CA ILE A 75 -17.62 -8.36 -5.72
C ILE A 75 -16.58 -9.27 -5.06
N GLY A 76 -16.83 -9.72 -3.83
CA GLY A 76 -15.95 -10.65 -3.14
C GLY A 76 -15.77 -11.96 -3.89
N LEU A 77 -16.84 -12.56 -4.40
CA LEU A 77 -16.78 -13.79 -5.21
C LEU A 77 -16.03 -13.57 -6.53
N ASP A 78 -16.28 -12.46 -7.20
CA ASP A 78 -15.57 -12.11 -8.46
C ASP A 78 -14.08 -11.96 -8.21
N LEU A 79 -13.67 -11.26 -7.13
CA LEU A 79 -12.27 -11.08 -6.74
C LEU A 79 -11.60 -12.42 -6.38
N LEU A 80 -12.27 -13.29 -5.61
CA LEU A 80 -11.75 -14.61 -5.29
C LEU A 80 -11.55 -15.44 -6.57
N GLY A 81 -12.46 -15.34 -7.54
CA GLY A 81 -12.33 -15.95 -8.84
C GLY A 81 -11.10 -15.48 -9.61
N TYR A 82 -10.84 -14.17 -9.61
CA TYR A 82 -9.64 -13.60 -10.24
C TYR A 82 -8.36 -14.06 -9.56
N PHE A 83 -8.29 -14.05 -8.22
CA PHE A 83 -7.13 -14.55 -7.49
C PHE A 83 -6.87 -16.03 -7.79
N LYS A 84 -7.92 -16.84 -7.82
CA LYS A 84 -7.80 -18.28 -8.20
C LYS A 84 -7.25 -18.46 -9.61
N THR A 85 -7.70 -17.65 -10.57
CA THR A 85 -7.18 -17.69 -11.96
C THR A 85 -5.70 -17.32 -12.03
N MET A 86 -5.24 -16.43 -11.15
CA MET A 86 -3.84 -16.05 -11.03
C MET A 86 -2.99 -17.04 -10.21
N GLY A 87 -3.57 -18.14 -9.73
CA GLY A 87 -2.87 -19.10 -8.86
C GLY A 87 -2.65 -18.61 -7.43
N CYS A 88 -3.33 -17.54 -7.00
CA CYS A 88 -3.21 -16.97 -5.66
C CYS A 88 -4.33 -17.47 -4.75
N VAL A 89 -3.99 -17.80 -3.50
CA VAL A 89 -4.97 -18.13 -2.46
C VAL A 89 -5.40 -16.83 -1.76
N ALA A 90 -6.69 -16.60 -1.70
CA ALA A 90 -7.27 -15.47 -0.99
C ALA A 90 -8.56 -15.92 -0.27
N HIS A 91 -8.88 -15.31 0.85
CA HIS A 91 -10.16 -15.50 1.56
C HIS A 91 -10.75 -14.15 1.97
N VAL A 92 -12.05 -14.13 2.20
CA VAL A 92 -12.73 -12.94 2.72
C VAL A 92 -12.61 -12.99 4.24
N MET A 93 -11.99 -11.97 4.82
CA MET A 93 -11.82 -11.85 6.26
C MET A 93 -13.17 -11.68 6.96
N ASP A 94 -13.35 -12.37 8.05
CA ASP A 94 -14.48 -12.16 8.97
C ASP A 94 -14.26 -10.94 9.89
N GLY A 95 -15.21 -10.69 10.79
CA GLY A 95 -15.15 -9.55 11.70
C GLY A 95 -14.04 -9.69 12.74
N GLN A 96 -13.75 -10.90 13.22
CA GLN A 96 -12.72 -11.16 14.21
C GLN A 96 -11.32 -11.03 13.61
N GLU A 97 -11.07 -11.63 12.45
CA GLU A 97 -9.83 -11.50 11.71
C GLU A 97 -9.51 -10.03 11.42
N ARG A 98 -10.53 -9.24 11.05
CA ARG A 98 -10.36 -7.80 10.81
C ARG A 98 -9.98 -7.04 12.08
N LEU A 99 -10.59 -7.35 13.22
CA LEU A 99 -10.23 -6.76 14.51
C LEU A 99 -8.80 -7.15 14.91
N GLU A 100 -8.40 -8.41 14.69
CA GLU A 100 -7.04 -8.88 14.96
C GLU A 100 -5.99 -8.12 14.15
N VAL A 101 -6.24 -7.89 12.87
CA VAL A 101 -5.33 -7.07 12.01
C VAL A 101 -5.19 -5.65 12.55
N LEU A 102 -6.28 -4.99 12.91
CA LEU A 102 -6.26 -3.65 13.46
C LEU A 102 -5.55 -3.61 14.82
N HIS A 103 -5.84 -4.59 15.69
CA HIS A 103 -5.16 -4.75 16.98
C HIS A 103 -3.64 -4.88 16.75
N GLY A 104 -3.21 -5.74 15.83
CA GLY A 104 -1.79 -5.93 15.54
C GLY A 104 -1.07 -4.69 15.00
N ILE A 105 -1.79 -3.79 14.31
CA ILE A 105 -1.24 -2.50 13.88
C ILE A 105 -1.12 -1.53 15.05
N PHE A 106 -2.10 -1.49 15.94
CA PHE A 106 -2.12 -0.60 17.09
C PHE A 106 -1.27 -1.08 18.27
N HIS A 107 -0.97 -2.39 18.33
CA HIS A 107 -0.13 -3.02 19.37
C HIS A 107 1.14 -3.63 18.74
N PRO A 108 2.08 -2.79 18.27
CA PRO A 108 3.26 -3.24 17.55
C PRO A 108 4.26 -4.03 18.43
N ASP A 109 4.01 -4.13 19.74
CA ASP A 109 4.77 -4.97 20.69
C ASP A 109 4.41 -6.45 20.61
N GLY A 110 3.37 -6.80 19.83
CA GLY A 110 2.92 -8.18 19.69
C GLY A 110 2.00 -8.65 20.84
N GLU A 111 1.34 -7.70 21.53
CA GLU A 111 0.32 -8.05 22.51
C GLU A 111 -0.72 -8.98 21.88
N PRO A 112 -1.02 -10.15 22.52
CA PRO A 112 -1.94 -11.11 21.94
C PRO A 112 -3.37 -10.56 21.90
N PHE A 113 -4.01 -10.67 20.73
CA PHE A 113 -5.42 -10.31 20.57
C PHE A 113 -6.31 -11.30 21.31
N ARG A 114 -7.07 -10.84 22.29
CA ARG A 114 -8.02 -11.62 23.07
C ARG A 114 -9.41 -11.06 22.87
N PHE A 115 -10.17 -11.67 22.00
CA PHE A 115 -11.53 -11.25 21.67
C PHE A 115 -12.44 -12.45 21.45
N ASP A 116 -13.67 -12.36 21.97
CA ASP A 116 -14.74 -13.30 21.73
C ASP A 116 -16.04 -12.51 21.60
N TRP A 117 -16.86 -12.84 20.62
CA TRP A 117 -18.15 -12.22 20.41
C TRP A 117 -19.10 -12.37 21.60
N ASP A 118 -19.01 -13.50 22.31
CA ASP A 118 -19.84 -13.79 23.48
C ASP A 118 -19.50 -12.88 24.68
N TRP A 119 -18.31 -12.29 24.71
CA TRP A 119 -17.92 -11.34 25.76
C TRP A 119 -18.45 -9.94 25.51
N LEU A 120 -18.77 -9.58 24.27
CA LEU A 120 -19.09 -8.21 23.91
C LEU A 120 -20.35 -7.70 24.60
N ALA A 121 -21.44 -8.45 24.54
CA ALA A 121 -22.71 -8.05 25.13
C ALA A 121 -22.68 -8.00 26.68
N PRO A 122 -22.14 -9.01 27.40
CA PRO A 122 -22.05 -8.97 28.87
C PRO A 122 -21.08 -7.92 29.40
N SER A 123 -19.97 -7.62 28.67
CA SER A 123 -18.95 -6.68 29.14
C SER A 123 -19.37 -5.21 29.05
N GLY A 124 -20.37 -4.89 28.25
CA GLY A 124 -20.73 -3.49 27.93
C GLY A 124 -19.68 -2.76 27.10
N LEU A 125 -18.64 -3.46 26.62
CA LEU A 125 -17.59 -2.92 25.75
C LEU A 125 -18.04 -2.93 24.30
N SER A 126 -17.36 -2.18 23.48
CA SER A 126 -17.49 -2.19 22.02
C SER A 126 -16.28 -2.86 21.37
N THR A 127 -16.38 -3.24 20.11
CA THR A 127 -15.23 -3.79 19.36
C THR A 127 -14.04 -2.85 19.33
N LYS A 128 -14.24 -1.54 19.47
CA LYS A 128 -13.18 -0.53 19.52
C LYS A 128 -12.30 -0.67 20.75
N ASP A 129 -12.87 -1.08 21.88
CA ASP A 129 -12.15 -1.21 23.16
C ASP A 129 -11.11 -2.33 23.10
N PHE A 130 -11.35 -3.36 22.26
CA PHE A 130 -10.41 -4.47 22.04
C PHE A 130 -9.30 -4.14 21.03
N VAL A 131 -9.43 -3.08 20.27
CA VAL A 131 -8.49 -2.69 19.21
C VAL A 131 -7.74 -1.41 19.58
N ALA A 132 -8.30 -0.60 20.48
CA ALA A 132 -7.73 0.70 20.84
C ALA A 132 -6.28 0.57 21.31
N PRO A 133 -5.36 1.44 20.84
CA PRO A 133 -4.00 1.45 21.32
C PRO A 133 -3.94 1.88 22.79
N SER A 134 -2.97 1.38 23.55
CA SER A 134 -2.74 1.78 24.94
C SER A 134 -2.43 3.27 25.10
N SER A 135 -1.86 3.89 24.08
CA SER A 135 -1.65 5.33 23.99
C SER A 135 -1.54 5.78 22.53
N LEU A 136 -2.10 6.96 22.24
CA LEU A 136 -1.98 7.60 20.92
C LEU A 136 -1.79 9.12 21.11
N CYS A 137 -0.71 9.68 20.56
CA CYS A 137 -0.36 11.09 20.75
C CYS A 137 0.22 11.69 19.47
N PHE A 138 -0.35 12.81 19.00
CA PHE A 138 0.11 13.59 17.85
C PHE A 138 0.76 14.91 18.32
N GLY A 139 1.74 14.81 19.23
CA GLY A 139 2.39 15.97 19.85
C GLY A 139 3.40 16.70 18.96
N THR A 140 3.76 16.18 17.78
CA THR A 140 4.71 16.80 16.85
C THR A 140 4.18 16.83 15.43
N ALA A 141 4.70 17.76 14.61
CA ALA A 141 4.31 17.87 13.20
C ALA A 141 4.70 16.63 12.36
N LYS A 142 5.77 15.92 12.75
CA LYS A 142 6.46 14.93 11.90
C LYS A 142 6.33 13.49 12.36
N THR A 143 5.92 13.27 13.61
CA THR A 143 5.85 11.94 14.21
C THR A 143 4.70 11.89 15.22
N PHE A 144 4.25 10.68 15.52
CA PHE A 144 3.26 10.43 16.57
C PHE A 144 3.73 9.32 17.50
N GLY A 145 3.14 9.25 18.68
CA GLY A 145 3.31 8.15 19.62
C GLY A 145 2.19 7.13 19.46
N LEU A 146 2.51 5.85 19.48
CA LEU A 146 1.57 4.74 19.36
C LEU A 146 1.99 3.62 20.31
N SER A 147 1.19 3.36 21.34
CA SER A 147 1.45 2.26 22.31
C SER A 147 2.90 2.23 22.79
N GLY A 148 3.41 3.39 23.23
CA GLY A 148 4.79 3.54 23.73
C GLY A 148 5.88 3.59 22.65
N LYS A 149 5.55 3.42 21.37
CA LYS A 149 6.48 3.52 20.22
C LYS A 149 6.30 4.84 19.48
N TYR A 150 7.19 5.08 18.52
CA TYR A 150 7.18 6.24 17.64
C TYR A 150 6.77 5.83 16.23
N GLY A 151 5.82 6.57 15.65
CA GLY A 151 5.34 6.36 14.29
C GLY A 151 5.54 7.58 13.39
N ALA A 152 5.69 7.36 12.11
CA ALA A 152 5.68 8.38 11.07
C ALA A 152 5.06 7.84 9.79
N VAL A 153 4.22 8.65 9.16
CA VAL A 153 3.66 8.38 7.83
C VAL A 153 4.30 9.30 6.81
N SER A 154 4.71 8.70 5.71
CA SER A 154 5.25 9.39 4.54
C SER A 154 4.42 9.03 3.30
N PHE A 155 4.38 9.92 2.31
CA PHE A 155 3.79 9.62 1.00
C PHE A 155 4.87 9.53 -0.06
N LEU A 156 4.64 8.68 -1.06
CA LEU A 156 5.53 8.54 -2.21
C LEU A 156 5.17 9.57 -3.28
N GLN A 157 6.07 10.48 -3.55
CA GLN A 157 6.01 11.38 -4.69
C GLN A 157 6.67 10.70 -5.88
N ILE A 158 5.86 10.32 -6.86
CA ILE A 158 6.32 9.64 -8.07
C ILE A 158 6.75 10.71 -9.08
N LEU A 159 8.04 10.78 -9.34
CA LEU A 159 8.66 11.70 -10.31
C LEU A 159 8.96 10.98 -11.62
N ALA A 160 9.18 9.67 -11.57
CA ALA A 160 9.47 8.84 -12.73
C ALA A 160 8.31 8.81 -13.73
N PRO A 161 8.59 8.84 -15.03
CA PRO A 161 7.57 8.66 -16.07
C PRO A 161 7.06 7.23 -16.15
N GLU A 162 7.90 6.26 -15.81
CA GLU A 162 7.61 4.84 -15.77
C GLU A 162 8.01 4.27 -14.40
N LEU A 163 7.25 3.31 -13.92
CA LEU A 163 7.45 2.67 -12.64
C LEU A 163 8.01 1.25 -12.85
N SER A 164 8.92 0.83 -11.97
CA SER A 164 9.42 -0.54 -11.93
C SER A 164 8.57 -1.40 -11.00
N ASP A 165 8.34 -2.65 -11.39
CA ASP A 165 7.67 -3.68 -10.59
C ASP A 165 8.49 -4.12 -9.37
N GLU A 166 9.81 -3.92 -9.38
CA GLU A 166 10.69 -4.21 -8.25
C GLU A 166 10.52 -3.24 -7.07
N MET A 167 9.99 -2.03 -7.31
CA MET A 167 9.94 -0.97 -6.30
C MET A 167 9.16 -1.40 -5.06
N LEU A 168 7.97 -1.98 -5.24
CA LEU A 168 7.16 -2.46 -4.11
C LEU A 168 7.86 -3.60 -3.37
N ALA A 169 8.48 -4.52 -4.10
CA ALA A 169 9.24 -5.62 -3.51
C ALA A 169 10.41 -5.11 -2.66
N ASP A 170 11.13 -4.10 -3.12
CA ASP A 170 12.24 -3.51 -2.37
C ASP A 170 11.77 -2.79 -1.10
N PHE A 171 10.63 -2.10 -1.13
CA PHE A 171 10.02 -1.57 0.11
C PHE A 171 9.70 -2.68 1.11
N LEU A 172 9.21 -3.82 0.65
CA LEU A 172 8.82 -4.94 1.49
C LEU A 172 10.02 -5.81 1.94
N LYS A 173 11.22 -5.65 1.35
CA LYS A 173 12.44 -6.30 1.80
C LYS A 173 13.07 -5.61 3.02
N THR A 174 12.62 -4.41 3.39
CA THR A 174 13.17 -3.72 4.56
C THR A 174 12.91 -4.52 5.83
N GLU A 175 13.92 -4.65 6.69
CA GLU A 175 13.86 -5.41 7.95
C GLU A 175 13.08 -4.68 9.06
N SER A 176 12.53 -3.52 8.76
CA SER A 176 11.72 -2.72 9.70
C SER A 176 10.24 -3.11 9.62
N GLY A 177 9.52 -2.88 10.72
CA GLY A 177 8.05 -2.91 10.72
C GLY A 177 7.53 -1.80 9.83
N ILE A 178 7.08 -2.15 8.63
CA ILE A 178 6.57 -1.20 7.63
C ILE A 178 5.17 -1.62 7.19
N LEU A 179 4.29 -0.65 7.04
CA LEU A 179 2.99 -0.83 6.43
C LEU A 179 2.91 0.07 5.20
N VAL A 180 2.87 -0.55 4.03
CA VAL A 180 2.73 0.14 2.75
C VAL A 180 1.27 0.09 2.33
N ASN A 181 0.69 1.24 1.97
CA ASN A 181 -0.70 1.37 1.54
C ASN A 181 -0.80 2.08 0.20
N LEU A 182 -1.56 1.49 -0.70
CA LEU A 182 -1.92 2.07 -1.98
C LEU A 182 -3.43 2.30 -2.02
N HIS A 183 -3.84 3.55 -2.05
CA HIS A 183 -5.23 3.91 -2.34
C HIS A 183 -5.39 4.15 -3.84
N VAL A 184 -6.21 3.35 -4.48
CA VAL A 184 -6.48 3.41 -5.92
C VAL A 184 -7.94 3.76 -6.14
N GLN A 185 -8.18 4.90 -6.76
CA GLN A 185 -9.51 5.38 -7.13
C GLN A 185 -9.64 5.46 -8.64
N ALA A 186 -10.58 4.73 -9.22
CA ALA A 186 -10.86 4.82 -10.66
C ALA A 186 -11.55 6.16 -10.96
N ILE A 187 -11.14 6.77 -12.08
CA ILE A 187 -11.80 7.95 -12.63
C ILE A 187 -12.73 7.48 -13.76
N ASP A 188 -13.91 8.06 -13.85
CA ASP A 188 -14.79 7.81 -14.99
C ASP A 188 -14.07 8.10 -16.31
N GLN A 189 -14.22 7.20 -17.29
CA GLN A 189 -13.48 7.28 -18.56
C GLN A 189 -13.83 8.55 -19.34
N THR A 190 -15.08 8.96 -19.31
CA THR A 190 -15.54 10.17 -19.99
C THR A 190 -14.95 11.42 -19.35
N GLU A 191 -14.94 11.47 -18.01
CA GLU A 191 -14.33 12.57 -17.25
C GLU A 191 -12.82 12.62 -17.42
N ALA A 192 -12.15 11.46 -17.43
CA ALA A 192 -10.71 11.37 -17.66
C ALA A 192 -10.35 11.97 -19.05
N ILE A 193 -11.02 11.53 -20.11
CA ILE A 193 -10.82 12.04 -21.48
C ILE A 193 -11.10 13.54 -21.55
N LYS A 194 -12.19 14.01 -20.94
CA LYS A 194 -12.55 15.43 -20.93
C LYS A 194 -11.49 16.28 -20.23
N THR A 195 -10.97 15.79 -19.10
CA THR A 195 -9.94 16.48 -18.31
C THR A 195 -8.62 16.59 -19.10
N ILE A 196 -8.20 15.49 -19.74
CA ILE A 196 -6.98 15.50 -20.56
C ILE A 196 -7.12 16.40 -21.78
N LYS A 197 -8.28 16.37 -22.47
CA LYS A 197 -8.54 17.28 -23.59
C LYS A 197 -8.47 18.75 -23.16
N ARG A 198 -9.03 19.09 -21.99
CA ARG A 198 -8.92 20.46 -21.45
C ARG A 198 -7.47 20.84 -21.18
N LYS A 199 -6.68 19.96 -20.55
CA LYS A 199 -5.25 20.19 -20.31
C LYS A 199 -4.46 20.40 -21.62
N ILE A 200 -4.76 19.63 -22.67
CA ILE A 200 -4.13 19.83 -23.98
C ILE A 200 -4.46 21.22 -24.52
N THR A 201 -5.73 21.64 -24.45
CA THR A 201 -6.15 22.98 -24.89
C THR A 201 -5.44 24.09 -24.12
N ASP A 202 -5.31 23.93 -22.78
CA ASP A 202 -4.60 24.90 -21.92
C ASP A 202 -3.10 24.97 -22.28
N LEU A 203 -2.45 23.82 -22.53
CA LEU A 203 -1.06 23.76 -22.96
C LEU A 203 -0.85 24.39 -24.36
N ASP A 204 -1.75 24.13 -25.30
CA ASP A 204 -1.71 24.76 -26.63
C ASP A 204 -1.92 26.29 -26.54
N ALA A 205 -2.80 26.75 -25.64
CA ALA A 205 -2.97 28.20 -25.39
C ALA A 205 -1.71 28.82 -24.76
N MET A 206 -1.06 28.15 -23.79
CA MET A 206 0.22 28.60 -23.24
C MET A 206 1.32 28.63 -24.30
N LYS A 207 1.38 27.63 -25.16
CA LYS A 207 2.32 27.60 -26.29
C LYS A 207 2.15 28.83 -27.20
N ILE A 208 0.91 29.15 -27.55
CA ILE A 208 0.61 30.34 -28.37
C ILE A 208 1.02 31.64 -27.65
N GLN A 209 0.81 31.72 -26.33
CA GLN A 209 1.22 32.89 -25.55
C GLN A 209 2.73 33.07 -25.51
N GLU A 210 3.50 32.00 -25.31
CA GLU A 210 4.97 32.04 -25.31
C GLU A 210 5.51 32.40 -26.73
N GLN A 211 4.92 31.86 -27.78
CA GLN A 211 5.26 32.24 -29.15
C GLN A 211 5.03 33.75 -29.43
N LYS A 212 3.89 34.30 -28.98
CA LYS A 212 3.60 35.73 -29.08
C LYS A 212 4.60 36.58 -28.29
N LYS A 213 5.05 36.14 -27.14
CA LYS A 213 6.10 36.83 -26.36
C LYS A 213 7.43 36.78 -27.07
N ALA A 214 7.84 35.62 -27.59
CA ALA A 214 9.09 35.47 -28.34
C ALA A 214 9.15 36.45 -29.53
N VAL A 215 8.09 36.50 -30.33
CA VAL A 215 7.99 37.44 -31.48
C VAL A 215 8.09 38.90 -31.03
N ARG A 216 7.40 39.30 -29.95
CA ARG A 216 7.47 40.67 -29.41
C ARG A 216 8.87 41.03 -28.89
N SER A 217 9.64 40.03 -28.44
CA SER A 217 11.01 40.20 -27.93
C SER A 217 12.08 40.03 -29.03
N GLY A 218 11.69 39.84 -30.30
CA GLY A 218 12.61 39.65 -31.41
C GLY A 218 13.29 38.29 -31.50
N TYR A 219 12.78 37.31 -30.80
CA TYR A 219 13.25 35.91 -30.85
C TYR A 219 12.45 35.09 -31.85
N ASP A 220 13.05 33.97 -32.29
CA ASP A 220 12.41 33.04 -33.21
C ASP A 220 11.18 32.36 -32.55
N MET A 221 10.10 32.21 -33.33
CA MET A 221 8.84 31.57 -32.88
C MET A 221 9.01 30.09 -32.47
N ASP A 222 10.09 29.45 -32.95
CA ASP A 222 10.37 28.03 -32.64
C ASP A 222 11.08 27.84 -31.31
N ILE A 223 11.51 28.91 -30.61
CA ILE A 223 12.10 28.84 -29.28
C ILE A 223 10.97 28.76 -28.26
N LEU A 224 10.52 27.53 -28.02
CA LEU A 224 9.57 27.21 -26.94
C LEU A 224 10.33 26.65 -25.74
N PRO A 225 9.87 26.92 -24.52
CA PRO A 225 10.33 26.16 -23.35
C PRO A 225 10.18 24.66 -23.62
N SER A 226 11.27 23.89 -23.50
CA SER A 226 11.32 22.46 -23.80
C SER A 226 10.24 21.68 -23.01
N ASP A 227 9.99 22.10 -21.78
CA ASP A 227 9.02 21.48 -20.89
C ASP A 227 7.59 21.57 -21.44
N LEU A 228 7.23 22.72 -22.03
CA LEU A 228 5.88 22.94 -22.56
C LEU A 228 5.61 22.08 -23.80
N ALA A 229 6.62 21.86 -24.64
CA ALA A 229 6.53 20.97 -25.79
C ALA A 229 6.37 19.51 -25.35
N THR A 230 7.19 19.06 -24.42
CA THR A 230 7.18 17.70 -23.88
C THR A 230 5.85 17.38 -23.20
N TYR A 231 5.36 18.28 -22.33
CA TYR A 231 4.06 18.08 -21.66
C TYR A 231 2.89 18.01 -22.63
N GLY A 232 2.93 18.79 -23.71
CA GLY A 232 1.91 18.75 -24.75
C GLY A 232 1.87 17.41 -25.49
N GLU A 233 3.05 16.88 -25.85
CA GLU A 233 3.16 15.56 -26.49
C GLU A 233 2.73 14.43 -25.56
N ASP A 234 3.16 14.45 -24.31
CA ASP A 234 2.80 13.41 -23.32
C ASP A 234 1.30 13.40 -23.04
N ALA A 235 0.68 14.58 -22.95
CA ALA A 235 -0.78 14.67 -22.80
C ALA A 235 -1.52 14.09 -24.02
N LYS A 236 -1.02 14.32 -25.25
CA LYS A 236 -1.58 13.74 -26.48
C LYS A 236 -1.37 12.22 -26.54
N LYS A 237 -0.20 11.72 -26.16
CA LYS A 237 0.08 10.27 -26.03
C LYS A 237 -0.84 9.61 -25.01
N LEU A 238 -1.04 10.24 -23.84
CA LEU A 238 -1.96 9.76 -22.81
C LEU A 238 -3.39 9.70 -23.33
N LEU A 239 -3.87 10.76 -24.00
CA LEU A 239 -5.20 10.79 -24.60
C LEU A 239 -5.40 9.63 -25.59
N ASN A 240 -4.41 9.38 -26.45
CA ASN A 240 -4.44 8.28 -27.41
C ASN A 240 -4.53 6.92 -26.67
N LYS A 241 -3.71 6.69 -25.63
CA LYS A 241 -3.77 5.46 -24.83
C LYS A 241 -5.16 5.24 -24.23
N LEU A 242 -5.79 6.29 -23.68
CA LEU A 242 -7.13 6.23 -23.09
C LEU A 242 -8.23 5.94 -24.12
N GLN A 243 -8.07 6.40 -25.37
CA GLN A 243 -9.06 6.22 -26.44
C GLN A 243 -8.90 4.92 -27.22
N THR A 244 -7.66 4.44 -27.41
CA THR A 244 -7.37 3.35 -28.37
C THR A 244 -6.94 2.05 -27.70
N ARG A 245 -6.34 2.11 -26.49
CA ARG A 245 -5.73 0.92 -25.85
C ARG A 245 -6.50 0.38 -24.67
N ASN A 246 -7.76 0.77 -24.48
CA ASN A 246 -8.58 0.39 -23.32
C ASN A 246 -7.92 0.69 -21.95
N GLU A 247 -6.97 1.62 -21.92
CA GLU A 247 -6.37 2.12 -20.69
C GLU A 247 -7.38 2.96 -19.93
N ARG A 248 -7.31 2.89 -18.61
CA ARG A 248 -8.10 3.73 -17.69
C ARG A 248 -7.19 4.60 -16.85
N LEU A 249 -7.74 5.67 -16.33
CA LEU A 249 -7.02 6.58 -15.43
C LEU A 249 -7.47 6.33 -13.98
N PHE A 250 -6.46 6.27 -13.11
CA PHE A 250 -6.64 6.10 -11.68
C PHE A 250 -5.92 7.21 -10.93
N MET A 251 -6.48 7.62 -9.78
CA MET A 251 -5.77 8.42 -8.80
C MET A 251 -5.16 7.49 -7.76
N LEU A 252 -3.86 7.61 -7.57
CA LEU A 252 -3.09 6.81 -6.60
C LEU A 252 -2.56 7.70 -5.48
N THR A 253 -2.78 7.28 -4.22
CA THR A 253 -2.04 7.73 -3.06
C THR A 253 -1.22 6.55 -2.53
N PHE A 254 0.10 6.69 -2.44
CA PHE A 254 1.01 5.69 -1.89
C PHE A 254 1.53 6.20 -0.55
N LEU A 255 1.25 5.46 0.52
CA LEU A 255 1.64 5.80 1.89
C LEU A 255 2.56 4.73 2.47
N VAL A 256 3.52 5.16 3.26
CA VAL A 256 4.42 4.31 4.04
C VAL A 256 4.33 4.72 5.50
N LEU A 257 3.86 3.81 6.33
CA LEU A 257 3.87 3.94 7.79
C LEU A 257 5.06 3.15 8.34
N ASN A 258 5.92 3.85 9.07
CA ASN A 258 7.01 3.25 9.85
C ASN A 258 6.71 3.38 11.34
N VAL A 259 6.98 2.32 12.11
CA VAL A 259 6.87 2.31 13.59
C VAL A 259 8.14 1.72 14.17
N ALA A 260 8.71 2.38 15.18
CA ALA A 260 9.96 1.96 15.82
C ALA A 260 9.99 2.27 17.32
N ASP A 261 10.84 1.57 18.07
CA ASP A 261 10.96 1.68 19.52
C ASP A 261 11.56 3.04 19.96
N THR A 262 12.38 3.64 19.13
CA THR A 262 13.04 4.92 19.42
C THR A 262 12.90 5.90 18.26
N LYS A 263 12.95 7.20 18.55
CA LYS A 263 12.95 8.26 17.51
C LYS A 263 14.12 8.13 16.54
N GLN A 264 15.29 7.71 17.05
CA GLN A 264 16.49 7.53 16.23
C GLN A 264 16.30 6.37 15.24
N LYS A 265 15.79 5.22 15.71
CA LYS A 265 15.48 4.08 14.85
C LYS A 265 14.42 4.43 13.84
N LEU A 266 13.34 5.12 14.24
CA LEU A 266 12.32 5.62 13.32
C LEU A 266 12.93 6.50 12.22
N GLY A 267 13.85 7.41 12.60
CA GLY A 267 14.56 8.25 11.64
C GLY A 267 15.37 7.43 10.63
N ASN A 268 16.07 6.39 11.07
CA ASN A 268 16.82 5.49 10.22
C ASN A 268 15.91 4.68 9.30
N ASP A 269 14.79 4.14 9.81
CA ASP A 269 13.84 3.35 9.02
C ASP A 269 13.19 4.21 7.92
N VAL A 270 12.81 5.45 8.24
CA VAL A 270 12.28 6.40 7.24
C VAL A 270 13.34 6.77 6.21
N PHE A 271 14.60 6.94 6.63
CA PHE A 271 15.70 7.23 5.72
C PHE A 271 15.99 6.05 4.77
N GLN A 272 15.97 4.82 5.26
CA GLN A 272 16.11 3.62 4.42
C GLN A 272 14.97 3.53 3.40
N ALA A 273 13.72 3.73 3.83
CA ALA A 273 12.57 3.76 2.93
C ALA A 273 12.69 4.86 1.87
N ALA A 274 13.23 6.05 2.23
CA ALA A 274 13.50 7.12 1.28
C ALA A 274 14.59 6.74 0.28
N GLY A 275 15.63 6.00 0.70
CA GLY A 275 16.66 5.44 -0.18
C GLY A 275 16.09 4.49 -1.22
N VAL A 276 15.15 3.62 -0.81
CA VAL A 276 14.42 2.75 -1.76
C VAL A 276 13.66 3.59 -2.79
N ALA A 277 12.93 4.62 -2.37
CA ALA A 277 12.21 5.50 -3.30
C ALA A 277 13.14 6.17 -4.31
N GLN A 278 14.30 6.68 -3.86
CA GLN A 278 15.29 7.35 -4.70
C GLN A 278 15.85 6.44 -5.79
N LYS A 279 16.07 5.17 -5.50
CA LYS A 279 16.53 4.16 -6.49
C LYS A 279 15.62 4.12 -7.73
N TYR A 280 14.33 4.43 -7.56
CA TYR A 280 13.31 4.39 -8.62
C TYR A 280 12.87 5.79 -9.09
N ASN A 281 13.69 6.81 -8.91
CA ASN A 281 13.35 8.20 -9.26
C ASN A 281 12.04 8.67 -8.62
N CYS A 282 11.80 8.25 -7.38
CA CYS A 282 10.71 8.69 -6.53
C CYS A 282 11.26 9.39 -5.30
N SER A 283 10.42 10.17 -4.63
CA SER A 283 10.77 10.81 -3.37
C SER A 283 9.78 10.40 -2.29
N LEU A 284 10.26 9.91 -1.16
CA LEU A 284 9.42 9.64 0.01
C LEU A 284 9.41 10.86 0.91
N VAL A 285 8.28 11.54 0.99
CA VAL A 285 8.10 12.80 1.72
C VAL A 285 7.22 12.55 2.94
N ARG A 286 7.67 12.99 4.11
CA ARG A 286 6.92 12.86 5.35
C ARG A 286 5.67 13.75 5.32
N LEU A 287 4.55 13.26 5.86
CA LEU A 287 3.31 14.01 5.98
C LEU A 287 3.40 14.98 7.18
N ASP A 288 4.07 16.12 7.02
CA ASP A 288 4.16 17.12 8.07
C ASP A 288 2.78 17.72 8.36
N TYR A 289 2.41 17.81 9.65
CA TYR A 289 1.11 18.27 10.17
C TYR A 289 -0.12 17.41 9.75
N GLN A 290 0.08 16.30 9.06
CA GLN A 290 -0.98 15.38 8.61
C GLN A 290 -0.75 13.93 9.09
N GLN A 291 -0.05 13.76 10.20
CA GLN A 291 0.29 12.43 10.72
C GLN A 291 -0.95 11.65 11.17
N GLU A 292 -1.95 12.31 11.73
CA GLU A 292 -3.23 11.71 12.10
C GLU A 292 -3.97 11.19 10.86
N GLN A 293 -4.17 12.06 9.87
CA GLN A 293 -4.80 11.70 8.60
C GLN A 293 -4.00 10.60 7.89
N GLY A 294 -2.67 10.66 7.96
CA GLY A 294 -1.77 9.65 7.44
C GLY A 294 -1.97 8.30 8.12
N LEU A 295 -2.02 8.26 9.45
CA LEU A 295 -2.28 7.03 10.21
C LEU A 295 -3.63 6.43 9.84
N VAL A 296 -4.72 7.21 9.87
CA VAL A 296 -6.07 6.74 9.50
C VAL A 296 -6.09 6.18 8.09
N SER A 297 -5.43 6.85 7.14
CA SER A 297 -5.33 6.38 5.76
C SER A 297 -4.43 5.15 5.59
N SER A 298 -3.53 4.90 6.56
CA SER A 298 -2.69 3.71 6.55
C SER A 298 -3.38 2.46 7.11
N LEU A 299 -4.49 2.60 7.83
CA LEU A 299 -5.26 1.45 8.31
C LEU A 299 -6.01 0.79 7.15
N PRO A 300 -6.13 -0.55 7.10
CA PRO A 300 -6.81 -1.27 6.01
C PRO A 300 -8.34 -1.14 6.10
N LEU A 301 -8.84 0.11 6.13
CA LEU A 301 -10.25 0.46 6.27
C LEU A 301 -10.89 0.95 4.97
N GLY A 302 -10.11 1.15 3.91
CA GLY A 302 -10.59 1.71 2.65
C GLY A 302 -10.85 3.22 2.72
N ILE A 303 -10.31 3.91 3.73
CA ILE A 303 -10.48 5.35 3.96
C ILE A 303 -9.19 6.07 3.59
N ASN A 304 -9.27 7.06 2.70
CA ASN A 304 -8.15 7.93 2.36
C ASN A 304 -8.47 9.39 2.72
N GLN A 305 -7.78 9.93 3.70
CA GLN A 305 -7.88 11.34 4.11
C GLN A 305 -6.79 12.22 3.49
N ILE A 306 -5.83 11.61 2.77
CA ILE A 306 -4.73 12.32 2.13
C ILE A 306 -5.13 12.71 0.71
N LYS A 307 -5.08 14.02 0.43
CA LYS A 307 -5.45 14.58 -0.89
C LYS A 307 -4.30 14.58 -1.90
N ILE A 308 -3.11 14.13 -1.50
CA ILE A 308 -1.95 14.03 -2.38
C ILE A 308 -2.12 12.78 -3.24
N GLN A 309 -2.36 12.98 -4.53
CA GLN A 309 -2.67 11.91 -5.46
C GLN A 309 -1.86 12.07 -6.76
N ARG A 310 -1.48 10.96 -7.36
CA ARG A 310 -0.86 10.90 -8.69
C ARG A 310 -1.81 10.18 -9.65
N SER A 311 -2.03 10.77 -10.81
CA SER A 311 -2.77 10.08 -11.88
C SER A 311 -1.88 9.06 -12.58
N LEU A 312 -2.34 7.81 -12.67
CA LEU A 312 -1.65 6.70 -13.32
C LEU A 312 -2.61 5.96 -14.25
N THR A 313 -2.05 5.36 -15.31
CA THR A 313 -2.81 4.49 -16.22
C THR A 313 -2.91 3.07 -15.69
N THR A 314 -3.77 2.23 -16.29
CA THR A 314 -3.93 0.82 -15.91
C THR A 314 -2.58 0.09 -15.89
N SER A 315 -1.75 0.26 -16.93
CA SER A 315 -0.44 -0.36 -17.01
C SER A 315 0.49 0.05 -15.87
N ASN A 316 0.48 1.32 -15.47
CA ASN A 316 1.30 1.82 -14.37
C ASN A 316 0.80 1.37 -13.00
N VAL A 317 -0.53 1.21 -12.82
CA VAL A 317 -1.09 0.66 -11.56
C VAL A 317 -0.82 -0.84 -11.45
N ALA A 318 -0.82 -1.56 -12.56
CA ALA A 318 -0.53 -2.99 -12.58
C ALA A 318 0.88 -3.35 -12.09
N VAL A 319 1.83 -2.42 -12.16
CA VAL A 319 3.19 -2.59 -11.62
C VAL A 319 3.19 -2.84 -10.11
N PHE A 320 2.20 -2.32 -9.37
CA PHE A 320 2.09 -2.51 -7.92
C PHE A 320 1.45 -3.83 -7.52
N VAL A 321 1.26 -4.75 -8.44
CA VAL A 321 0.70 -6.07 -8.14
C VAL A 321 1.79 -6.94 -7.49
N PRO A 322 1.62 -7.36 -6.22
CA PRO A 322 2.68 -7.97 -5.43
C PRO A 322 2.69 -9.50 -5.59
N PHE A 323 2.72 -10.01 -6.80
CA PHE A 323 2.72 -11.46 -7.05
C PHE A 323 4.14 -12.06 -7.13
N VAL A 324 5.13 -11.41 -6.56
CA VAL A 324 6.48 -11.96 -6.52
C VAL A 324 6.55 -13.03 -5.43
N THR A 325 6.41 -14.27 -5.83
CA THR A 325 6.69 -15.48 -5.01
C THR A 325 8.18 -15.82 -4.96
N GLN A 326 9.04 -14.96 -5.48
CA GLN A 326 10.49 -15.24 -5.65
C GLN A 326 11.29 -15.32 -4.36
N GLU A 327 10.68 -15.18 -3.19
CA GLU A 327 11.42 -15.26 -1.92
C GLU A 327 11.81 -16.69 -1.52
N LEU A 328 11.28 -17.71 -2.17
CA LEU A 328 11.58 -19.11 -1.86
C LEU A 328 12.82 -19.67 -2.55
N PHE A 329 13.45 -18.95 -3.49
CA PHE A 329 14.52 -19.48 -4.34
C PHE A 329 15.73 -18.56 -4.54
N GLN A 330 16.06 -17.72 -3.58
CA GLN A 330 17.42 -17.20 -3.54
C GLN A 330 18.33 -18.28 -2.91
N SER A 331 18.77 -19.22 -3.73
CA SER A 331 20.00 -19.96 -3.47
C SER A 331 21.14 -18.96 -3.51
N GLY A 332 21.86 -18.82 -2.39
CA GLY A 332 23.11 -18.10 -2.29
C GLY A 332 24.17 -18.70 -3.16
#